data_1d73659d7c6225a0edff2d7fb736adfb
#
_entry.id   1d73659d7c6225a0edff2d7fb736adfb
#
_cell.length_a   1.000
_cell.length_b   1.000
_cell.length_c   1.000
_cell.angle_alpha   90.00
_cell.angle_beta   90.00
_cell.angle_gamma   90.00
#
_symmetry.space_group_name_H-M   'P 1'
#
loop_
_entity.id
_entity.type
_entity.pdbx_description
1 polymer ?
#
loop_
_entity_poly.entity_id
_entity_poly.type
_entity_poly.pdbx_seq_one_letter_code
_entity_poly.pdbx_strand_id
1 'polypeptide(L)'
;VFYQKDLVTKEGNPRVPKDAWVVNVVAIQRGTEFPNNFIIMSGDIDSRASNTMDFEIDAPGANDNATGMAGAIEAARVLSKYKFRHSIIYVGLSGEEQGLFGGAGLARYAQAKGWNILGVLNNDMIGNIEGVNGVIDNRSFRIFSEPVPPTESEQRRNQRRFYGGEVDGISRQLARYVHQQTKTYMPEMNPMMVYRLDRFGRGGHHRPFNDVGFPGIRIMETNENYNRQHQDIRVENGVKYGDVIEGVNFEYCKKLTAVNAITMAGIAWAPPAPTNVSIGGAVQPSTKLSWDTLPADKVAGYKIYWRDTTSPTWDYSRYVGNLGAFTLEGIVIDNYFFGVSAVDKSGNESVIVFPEKLIR
;
A
#
# COMPACT_ATOMS: atom_id res chain seq x y z
N VAL A 1 -20.38 -1.98 -9.17
CA VAL A 1 -20.40 -1.82 -7.70
C VAL A 1 -21.14 -2.99 -7.11
N PHE A 2 -20.67 -3.53 -5.99
CA PHE A 2 -21.36 -4.57 -5.21
C PHE A 2 -21.06 -4.42 -3.71
N TYR A 3 -21.86 -5.08 -2.89
CA TYR A 3 -21.69 -5.14 -1.44
C TYR A 3 -21.12 -6.50 -1.04
N GLN A 4 -19.97 -6.50 -0.36
CA GLN A 4 -19.46 -7.69 0.30
C GLN A 4 -19.89 -7.62 1.77
N LYS A 5 -20.45 -8.69 2.32
CA LYS A 5 -21.08 -8.71 3.64
C LYS A 5 -20.61 -9.90 4.46
N ASP A 6 -20.28 -9.64 5.72
CA ASP A 6 -20.01 -10.66 6.73
C ASP A 6 -20.85 -10.38 8.00
N LEU A 7 -21.40 -11.41 8.61
CA LEU A 7 -22.01 -11.28 9.93
C LEU A 7 -20.92 -11.37 10.98
N VAL A 8 -20.81 -10.34 11.82
CA VAL A 8 -19.93 -10.32 12.99
C VAL A 8 -20.78 -10.44 14.22
N THR A 9 -20.50 -11.47 15.03
CA THR A 9 -21.23 -11.72 16.27
C THR A 9 -20.53 -11.06 17.46
N LYS A 10 -21.30 -10.68 18.48
CA LYS A 10 -20.79 -10.20 19.76
C LYS A 10 -19.95 -11.25 20.47
N GLU A 11 -20.32 -12.52 20.34
CA GLU A 11 -19.63 -13.64 20.98
C GLU A 11 -18.18 -13.72 20.50
N GLY A 12 -17.24 -13.69 21.44
CA GLY A 12 -15.80 -13.71 21.14
C GLY A 12 -15.21 -12.36 20.66
N ASN A 13 -16.02 -11.32 20.50
CA ASN A 13 -15.59 -10.01 20.02
C ASN A 13 -15.84 -8.91 21.07
N PRO A 14 -14.88 -8.60 21.94
CA PRO A 14 -15.09 -7.71 23.10
C PRO A 14 -15.36 -6.25 22.72
N ARG A 15 -15.13 -5.85 21.47
CA ARG A 15 -15.39 -4.51 20.93
C ARG A 15 -16.67 -4.42 20.10
N VAL A 16 -17.47 -5.49 20.06
CA VAL A 16 -18.72 -5.57 19.30
C VAL A 16 -19.89 -5.61 20.28
N PRO A 17 -20.70 -4.54 20.40
CA PRO A 17 -21.78 -4.44 21.39
C PRO A 17 -22.96 -5.36 21.09
N LYS A 18 -23.22 -5.65 19.81
CA LYS A 18 -24.29 -6.51 19.31
C LYS A 18 -23.92 -7.13 17.96
N ASP A 19 -24.56 -8.22 17.60
CA ASP A 19 -24.40 -8.81 16.27
C ASP A 19 -24.72 -7.78 15.18
N ALA A 20 -23.86 -7.68 14.19
CA ALA A 20 -24.00 -6.71 13.12
C ALA A 20 -23.47 -7.24 11.78
N TRP A 21 -24.13 -6.83 10.69
CA TRP A 21 -23.58 -7.00 9.35
C TRP A 21 -22.51 -5.95 9.08
N VAL A 22 -21.29 -6.42 8.86
CA VAL A 22 -20.21 -5.59 8.31
C VAL A 22 -20.35 -5.60 6.80
N VAL A 23 -20.54 -4.43 6.21
CA VAL A 23 -20.84 -4.27 4.77
C VAL A 23 -19.80 -3.38 4.13
N ASN A 24 -18.99 -3.96 3.24
CA ASN A 24 -18.06 -3.21 2.41
C ASN A 24 -18.74 -2.78 1.11
N VAL A 25 -18.41 -1.57 0.64
CA VAL A 25 -18.86 -1.05 -0.66
C VAL A 25 -17.71 -1.15 -1.65
N VAL A 26 -17.82 -2.00 -2.65
CA VAL A 26 -16.73 -2.31 -3.58
C VAL A 26 -17.09 -1.83 -4.98
N ALA A 27 -16.32 -0.88 -5.51
CA ALA A 27 -16.43 -0.40 -6.89
C ALA A 27 -15.24 -0.87 -7.72
N ILE A 28 -15.48 -1.51 -8.85
CA ILE A 28 -14.44 -2.04 -9.74
C ILE A 28 -14.46 -1.31 -11.08
N GLN A 29 -13.36 -0.69 -11.43
CA GLN A 29 -13.04 -0.24 -12.77
C GLN A 29 -12.24 -1.33 -13.48
N ARG A 30 -12.83 -2.00 -14.45
CA ARG A 30 -12.24 -3.15 -15.12
C ARG A 30 -11.09 -2.75 -16.05
N GLY A 31 -9.98 -3.45 -15.92
CA GLY A 31 -8.86 -3.37 -16.83
C GLY A 31 -9.16 -4.00 -18.20
N THR A 32 -8.53 -3.46 -19.23
CA THR A 32 -8.77 -3.87 -20.63
C THR A 32 -7.95 -5.09 -21.06
N GLU A 33 -6.80 -5.33 -20.41
CA GLU A 33 -5.90 -6.44 -20.78
C GLU A 33 -5.78 -7.49 -19.67
N PHE A 34 -5.72 -7.06 -18.41
CA PHE A 34 -5.54 -7.92 -17.24
C PHE A 34 -6.66 -7.68 -16.21
N PRO A 35 -7.92 -8.03 -16.54
CA PRO A 35 -9.08 -7.69 -15.70
C PRO A 35 -9.10 -8.40 -14.35
N ASN A 36 -8.27 -9.43 -14.16
CA ASN A 36 -8.13 -10.15 -12.87
C ASN A 36 -6.95 -9.69 -12.01
N ASN A 37 -6.20 -8.70 -12.48
CA ASN A 37 -5.14 -8.05 -11.71
C ASN A 37 -5.69 -6.74 -11.14
N PHE A 38 -5.56 -6.54 -9.82
CA PHE A 38 -6.21 -5.44 -9.13
C PHE A 38 -5.23 -4.62 -8.29
N ILE A 39 -5.33 -3.30 -8.39
CA ILE A 39 -4.81 -2.37 -7.40
C ILE A 39 -5.99 -1.81 -6.60
N ILE A 40 -5.89 -1.80 -5.28
CA ILE A 40 -6.97 -1.41 -4.37
C ILE A 40 -6.60 -0.12 -3.65
N MET A 41 -7.53 0.85 -3.61
CA MET A 41 -7.51 1.96 -2.66
C MET A 41 -8.66 1.81 -1.69
N SER A 42 -8.38 1.85 -0.40
CA SER A 42 -9.39 1.74 0.66
C SER A 42 -9.37 2.92 1.61
N GLY A 43 -10.53 3.22 2.14
CA GLY A 43 -10.77 4.01 3.34
C GLY A 43 -11.81 3.29 4.19
N ASP A 44 -11.98 3.72 5.44
CA ASP A 44 -12.88 3.07 6.39
C ASP A 44 -14.18 3.88 6.50
N ILE A 45 -15.31 3.17 6.51
CA ILE A 45 -16.66 3.79 6.55
C ILE A 45 -17.05 4.12 7.98
N ASP A 46 -16.61 3.30 8.93
CA ASP A 46 -16.91 3.43 10.35
C ASP A 46 -15.95 4.41 11.05
N SER A 47 -16.42 4.86 12.18
CA SER A 47 -15.69 5.68 13.14
C SER A 47 -16.08 5.25 14.56
N ARG A 48 -15.45 5.83 15.58
CA ARG A 48 -15.79 5.52 16.97
C ARG A 48 -15.61 6.71 17.90
N ALA A 49 -16.37 6.67 19.00
CA ALA A 49 -16.16 7.45 20.20
C ALA A 49 -14.99 6.90 21.05
N SER A 50 -14.68 7.54 22.20
CA SER A 50 -13.66 7.04 23.13
C SER A 50 -13.98 5.63 23.62
N ASN A 51 -15.22 5.34 23.95
CA ASN A 51 -15.68 4.00 24.29
C ASN A 51 -16.04 3.21 23.04
N THR A 52 -15.31 2.14 22.73
CA THR A 52 -15.56 1.28 21.59
C THR A 52 -16.90 0.54 21.60
N MET A 53 -17.55 0.46 22.77
CA MET A 53 -18.85 -0.19 22.94
C MET A 53 -20.01 0.79 22.80
N ASP A 54 -19.74 2.09 22.75
CA ASP A 54 -20.76 3.12 22.58
C ASP A 54 -21.10 3.26 21.08
N PHE A 55 -22.35 3.04 20.74
CA PHE A 55 -22.89 3.17 19.40
C PHE A 55 -24.05 4.18 19.32
N GLU A 56 -24.21 5.02 20.35
CA GLU A 56 -25.29 5.99 20.47
C GLU A 56 -24.77 7.43 20.40
N ILE A 57 -23.55 7.69 20.91
CA ILE A 57 -22.96 9.02 20.91
C ILE A 57 -22.47 9.42 19.53
N ASP A 58 -22.49 10.72 19.23
CA ASP A 58 -21.95 11.26 17.98
C ASP A 58 -20.42 11.07 17.90
N ALA A 59 -19.99 10.36 16.86
CA ALA A 59 -18.59 10.15 16.52
C ALA A 59 -18.38 10.43 15.02
N PRO A 60 -18.20 11.71 14.61
CA PRO A 60 -18.17 12.08 13.19
C PRO A 60 -17.07 11.43 12.38
N GLY A 61 -15.90 11.15 12.98
CA GLY A 61 -14.77 10.52 12.29
C GLY A 61 -14.31 11.31 11.08
N ALA A 62 -14.25 12.65 11.21
CA ALA A 62 -13.99 13.52 10.05
C ALA A 62 -12.62 13.28 9.43
N ASN A 63 -11.60 13.02 10.26
CA ASN A 63 -10.27 12.59 9.80
C ASN A 63 -10.13 11.07 9.85
N ASP A 64 -10.61 10.42 10.89
CA ASP A 64 -10.58 8.97 11.13
C ASP A 64 -12.00 8.36 11.00
N ASN A 65 -12.50 7.95 9.77
CA ASN A 65 -11.68 7.98 8.55
C ASN A 65 -12.47 8.51 7.32
N ALA A 66 -13.28 9.56 7.49
CA ALA A 66 -13.97 10.16 6.34
C ALA A 66 -12.99 10.73 5.31
N THR A 67 -11.76 11.13 5.72
CA THR A 67 -10.72 11.58 4.77
C THR A 67 -10.26 10.48 3.84
N GLY A 68 -10.01 9.26 4.33
CA GLY A 68 -9.66 8.11 3.49
C GLY A 68 -10.77 7.73 2.54
N MET A 69 -12.02 7.77 2.98
CA MET A 69 -13.21 7.54 2.14
C MET A 69 -13.36 8.59 1.06
N ALA A 70 -13.27 9.87 1.42
CA ALA A 70 -13.33 10.98 0.45
C ALA A 70 -12.23 10.85 -0.61
N GLY A 71 -11.01 10.46 -0.19
CA GLY A 71 -9.90 10.17 -1.07
C GLY A 71 -10.21 9.05 -2.07
N ALA A 72 -10.79 7.94 -1.61
CA ALA A 72 -11.15 6.80 -2.47
C ALA A 72 -12.24 7.19 -3.49
N ILE A 73 -13.25 7.95 -3.07
CA ILE A 73 -14.34 8.44 -3.94
C ILE A 73 -13.79 9.42 -4.97
N GLU A 74 -12.93 10.36 -4.57
CA GLU A 74 -12.35 11.36 -5.47
C GLU A 74 -11.38 10.72 -6.47
N ALA A 75 -10.57 9.76 -6.04
CA ALA A 75 -9.73 8.97 -6.93
C ALA A 75 -10.59 8.23 -7.97
N ALA A 76 -11.72 7.62 -7.57
CA ALA A 76 -12.66 6.98 -8.49
C ALA A 76 -13.24 7.97 -9.49
N ARG A 77 -13.66 9.16 -9.02
CA ARG A 77 -14.19 10.22 -9.88
C ARG A 77 -13.21 10.67 -10.96
N VAL A 78 -11.93 10.81 -10.60
CA VAL A 78 -10.89 11.27 -11.52
C VAL A 78 -10.48 10.16 -12.47
N LEU A 79 -10.14 8.97 -11.92
CA LEU A 79 -9.54 7.87 -12.68
C LEU A 79 -10.55 7.13 -13.56
N SER A 80 -11.86 7.16 -13.25
CA SER A 80 -12.91 6.55 -14.07
C SER A 80 -12.96 7.07 -15.52
N LYS A 81 -12.36 8.23 -15.79
CA LYS A 81 -12.27 8.83 -17.12
C LYS A 81 -11.23 8.17 -18.03
N TYR A 82 -10.38 7.33 -17.48
CA TYR A 82 -9.26 6.69 -18.19
C TYR A 82 -9.50 5.19 -18.35
N LYS A 83 -8.84 4.59 -19.34
CA LYS A 83 -8.77 3.15 -19.54
C LYS A 83 -7.41 2.66 -19.07
N PHE A 84 -7.41 1.58 -18.29
CA PHE A 84 -6.21 0.97 -17.73
C PHE A 84 -6.06 -0.46 -18.22
N ARG A 85 -4.85 -1.00 -18.17
CA ARG A 85 -4.55 -2.39 -18.49
C ARG A 85 -5.02 -3.33 -17.39
N HIS A 86 -4.73 -2.97 -16.13
CA HIS A 86 -5.16 -3.68 -14.92
C HIS A 86 -6.43 -3.04 -14.34
N SER A 87 -7.15 -3.80 -13.53
CA SER A 87 -8.34 -3.32 -12.82
C SER A 87 -7.97 -2.46 -11.60
N ILE A 88 -8.81 -1.48 -11.29
CA ILE A 88 -8.72 -0.68 -10.07
C ILE A 88 -9.94 -0.97 -9.21
N ILE A 89 -9.74 -1.15 -7.92
CA ILE A 89 -10.81 -1.25 -6.92
C ILE A 89 -10.74 -0.04 -6.00
N TYR A 90 -11.88 0.63 -5.87
CA TYR A 90 -12.12 1.65 -4.86
C TYR A 90 -13.07 1.05 -3.84
N VAL A 91 -12.70 1.04 -2.57
CA VAL A 91 -13.49 0.34 -1.56
C VAL A 91 -13.61 1.13 -0.27
N GLY A 92 -14.85 1.20 0.24
CA GLY A 92 -15.14 1.55 1.62
C GLY A 92 -15.22 0.27 2.44
N LEU A 93 -14.32 0.14 3.41
CA LEU A 93 -14.27 -0.97 4.35
C LEU A 93 -14.97 -0.60 5.65
N SER A 94 -15.61 -1.55 6.29
CA SER A 94 -16.37 -1.32 7.52
C SER A 94 -15.83 -2.18 8.66
N GLY A 95 -16.02 -1.74 9.91
CA GLY A 95 -15.60 -2.45 11.10
C GLY A 95 -14.08 -2.45 11.32
N GLU A 96 -13.40 -1.36 10.93
CA GLU A 96 -11.98 -1.13 11.26
C GLU A 96 -11.82 -1.05 12.76
N GLU A 97 -12.58 -0.18 13.38
CA GLU A 97 -12.49 0.21 14.77
C GLU A 97 -12.80 -0.94 15.74
N GLN A 98 -13.59 -1.90 15.32
CA GLN A 98 -13.95 -3.06 16.11
C GLN A 98 -13.04 -4.27 15.90
N GLY A 99 -12.22 -4.29 14.85
CA GLY A 99 -11.28 -5.39 14.63
C GLY A 99 -10.94 -5.72 13.18
N LEU A 100 -10.91 -4.75 12.28
CA LEU A 100 -10.52 -4.90 10.86
C LEU A 100 -11.42 -5.86 10.07
N PHE A 101 -12.69 -6.00 10.47
CA PHE A 101 -13.58 -7.03 9.94
C PHE A 101 -13.81 -6.90 8.44
N GLY A 102 -14.01 -5.67 7.94
CA GLY A 102 -14.21 -5.42 6.52
C GLY A 102 -13.02 -5.81 5.67
N GLY A 103 -11.82 -5.43 6.08
CA GLY A 103 -10.58 -5.83 5.40
C GLY A 103 -10.38 -7.34 5.42
N ALA A 104 -10.64 -8.00 6.55
CA ALA A 104 -10.55 -9.46 6.67
C ALA A 104 -11.57 -10.17 5.77
N GLY A 105 -12.80 -9.65 5.69
CA GLY A 105 -13.85 -10.18 4.80
C GLY A 105 -13.46 -10.05 3.32
N LEU A 106 -13.01 -8.87 2.91
CA LEU A 106 -12.65 -8.64 1.51
C LEU A 106 -11.38 -9.39 1.11
N ALA A 107 -10.38 -9.51 2.00
CA ALA A 107 -9.16 -10.28 1.72
C ALA A 107 -9.49 -11.78 1.48
N ARG A 108 -10.32 -12.38 2.34
CA ARG A 108 -10.81 -13.76 2.13
C ARG A 108 -11.62 -13.90 0.84
N TYR A 109 -12.49 -12.93 0.54
CA TYR A 109 -13.27 -12.92 -0.70
C TYR A 109 -12.35 -12.86 -1.93
N ALA A 110 -11.35 -11.97 -1.94
CA ALA A 110 -10.38 -11.84 -3.01
C ALA A 110 -9.60 -13.17 -3.23
N GLN A 111 -9.16 -13.80 -2.14
CA GLN A 111 -8.47 -15.09 -2.18
C GLN A 111 -9.37 -16.19 -2.75
N ALA A 112 -10.62 -16.29 -2.29
CA ALA A 112 -11.58 -17.27 -2.77
C ALA A 112 -11.96 -17.08 -4.26
N LYS A 113 -11.91 -15.84 -4.75
CA LYS A 113 -12.14 -15.50 -6.17
C LYS A 113 -10.90 -15.64 -7.04
N GLY A 114 -9.75 -15.99 -6.48
CA GLY A 114 -8.49 -16.05 -7.21
C GLY A 114 -8.05 -14.69 -7.78
N TRP A 115 -8.35 -13.60 -7.10
CA TRP A 115 -7.92 -12.28 -7.52
C TRP A 115 -6.41 -12.14 -7.37
N ASN A 116 -5.76 -11.57 -8.39
CA ASN A 116 -4.35 -11.20 -8.30
C ASN A 116 -4.25 -9.75 -7.82
N ILE A 117 -3.98 -9.57 -6.53
CA ILE A 117 -3.86 -8.24 -5.93
C ILE A 117 -2.42 -7.74 -6.12
N LEU A 118 -2.26 -6.67 -6.90
CA LEU A 118 -0.99 -6.00 -7.17
C LEU A 118 -0.56 -5.06 -6.04
N GLY A 119 -1.53 -4.59 -5.26
CA GLY A 119 -1.30 -3.74 -4.10
C GLY A 119 -2.58 -3.26 -3.45
N VAL A 120 -2.52 -3.03 -2.14
CA VAL A 120 -3.56 -2.38 -1.35
C VAL A 120 -3.00 -1.11 -0.74
N LEU A 121 -3.58 0.02 -1.09
CA LEU A 121 -3.27 1.34 -0.54
C LEU A 121 -4.38 1.68 0.48
N ASN A 122 -4.14 1.36 1.73
CA ASN A 122 -5.06 1.69 2.82
C ASN A 122 -4.79 3.11 3.30
N ASN A 123 -5.81 3.95 3.23
CA ASN A 123 -5.77 5.34 3.67
C ASN A 123 -6.54 5.45 4.96
N ASP A 124 -5.80 5.62 6.05
CA ASP A 124 -6.39 5.72 7.38
C ASP A 124 -5.60 6.76 8.16
N MET A 125 -6.17 7.84 8.20
CA MET A 125 -6.12 9.29 8.40
C MET A 125 -5.16 9.98 7.42
N ILE A 126 -5.74 10.79 6.53
CA ILE A 126 -4.97 11.55 5.53
C ILE A 126 -5.33 13.05 5.49
N GLY A 127 -5.92 13.59 6.57
CA GLY A 127 -6.43 14.95 6.59
C GLY A 127 -5.88 15.86 7.69
N ASN A 128 -5.17 15.36 8.68
CA ASN A 128 -4.65 16.19 9.75
C ASN A 128 -3.19 16.59 9.50
N ILE A 129 -2.86 17.85 9.78
CA ILE A 129 -1.50 18.39 9.62
C ILE A 129 -0.87 18.84 10.93
N GLU A 130 -1.64 18.89 12.02
CA GLU A 130 -1.24 19.47 13.30
C GLU A 130 -1.16 18.41 14.38
N GLY A 131 0.00 18.24 14.99
CA GLY A 131 0.20 17.41 16.18
C GLY A 131 -0.24 18.12 17.48
N VAL A 132 -0.48 17.34 18.54
CA VAL A 132 -0.81 17.89 19.87
C VAL A 132 0.30 18.80 20.45
N ASN A 133 1.48 18.72 19.93
CA ASN A 133 2.63 19.56 20.28
C ASN A 133 2.72 20.87 19.48
N GLY A 134 1.71 21.16 18.65
CA GLY A 134 1.66 22.35 17.79
C GLY A 134 2.54 22.29 16.53
N VAL A 135 3.20 21.17 16.27
CA VAL A 135 3.95 20.98 15.02
C VAL A 135 2.99 20.84 13.86
N ILE A 136 3.17 21.64 12.82
CA ILE A 136 2.38 21.61 11.58
C ILE A 136 3.25 21.10 10.44
N ASP A 137 2.78 20.04 9.75
CA ASP A 137 3.42 19.48 8.56
C ASP A 137 2.36 19.12 7.52
N ASN A 138 2.35 19.82 6.39
CA ASN A 138 1.45 19.60 5.26
C ASN A 138 2.17 19.07 4.01
N ARG A 139 3.38 18.51 4.18
CA ARG A 139 4.21 17.97 3.11
C ARG A 139 4.61 16.52 3.34
N SER A 140 4.92 16.15 4.59
CA SER A 140 5.34 14.79 4.90
C SER A 140 4.13 13.87 5.11
N PHE A 141 4.28 12.60 4.77
CA PHE A 141 3.33 11.54 5.08
C PHE A 141 4.08 10.22 5.29
N ARG A 142 3.47 9.31 6.04
CA ARG A 142 4.05 8.01 6.39
C ARG A 142 3.56 6.92 5.45
N ILE A 143 4.45 6.00 5.07
CA ILE A 143 4.15 4.79 4.33
C ILE A 143 4.60 3.61 5.18
N PHE A 144 3.65 2.93 5.83
CA PHE A 144 3.92 1.72 6.60
C PHE A 144 3.91 0.49 5.70
N SER A 145 4.87 -0.39 5.89
CA SER A 145 4.97 -1.63 5.13
C SER A 145 5.65 -2.73 5.93
N GLU A 146 5.07 -3.92 5.90
CA GLU A 146 5.71 -5.09 6.49
C GLU A 146 6.97 -5.50 5.73
N PRO A 147 7.96 -6.13 6.39
CA PRO A 147 9.19 -6.57 5.74
C PRO A 147 8.96 -7.79 4.85
N VAL A 148 8.19 -8.76 5.31
CA VAL A 148 7.99 -10.06 4.66
C VAL A 148 6.59 -10.57 4.98
N PRO A 149 5.87 -11.17 4.00
CA PRO A 149 4.56 -11.77 4.24
C PRO A 149 4.61 -12.89 5.30
N PRO A 150 3.65 -12.96 6.22
CA PRO A 150 3.58 -14.04 7.21
C PRO A 150 3.31 -15.42 6.56
N THR A 151 2.84 -15.43 5.33
CA THR A 151 2.57 -16.63 4.52
C THR A 151 3.83 -17.23 3.89
N GLU A 152 5.00 -16.61 4.09
CA GLU A 152 6.26 -17.12 3.55
C GLU A 152 6.58 -18.51 4.09
N SER A 153 6.93 -19.45 3.19
CA SER A 153 7.34 -20.80 3.59
C SER A 153 8.67 -20.78 4.37
N GLU A 154 8.89 -21.80 5.21
CA GLU A 154 10.16 -21.95 5.93
C GLU A 154 11.36 -22.06 4.98
N GLN A 155 11.20 -22.79 3.88
CA GLN A 155 12.23 -22.88 2.84
C GLN A 155 12.59 -21.50 2.30
N ARG A 156 11.58 -20.68 1.97
CA ARG A 156 11.79 -19.31 1.45
C ARG A 156 12.47 -18.42 2.49
N ARG A 157 12.05 -18.47 3.75
CA ARG A 157 12.66 -17.74 4.86
C ARG A 157 14.14 -18.09 5.03
N ASN A 158 14.50 -19.38 4.95
CA ASN A 158 15.87 -19.83 5.06
C ASN A 158 16.73 -19.36 3.88
N GLN A 159 16.20 -19.41 2.64
CA GLN A 159 16.87 -18.85 1.47
C GLN A 159 17.11 -17.36 1.63
N ARG A 160 16.07 -16.60 1.99
CA ARG A 160 16.15 -15.16 2.20
C ARG A 160 17.15 -14.77 3.28
N ARG A 161 17.18 -15.48 4.40
CA ARG A 161 18.18 -15.27 5.45
C ARG A 161 19.60 -15.45 4.94
N PHE A 162 19.82 -16.42 4.05
CA PHE A 162 21.15 -16.74 3.54
C PHE A 162 21.64 -15.76 2.46
N TYR A 163 20.72 -15.26 1.62
CA TYR A 163 21.05 -14.40 0.50
C TYR A 163 20.69 -12.93 0.73
N GLY A 164 20.25 -12.57 1.91
CA GLY A 164 19.78 -11.22 2.25
C GLY A 164 18.34 -10.97 1.83
N GLY A 165 17.92 -9.70 1.90
CA GLY A 165 16.58 -9.28 1.47
C GLY A 165 15.45 -9.47 2.50
N GLU A 166 15.77 -9.60 3.78
CA GLU A 166 14.78 -9.72 4.86
C GLU A 166 13.83 -8.53 4.99
N VAL A 167 14.15 -7.42 4.37
CA VAL A 167 13.32 -6.21 4.32
C VAL A 167 12.69 -5.93 2.96
N ASP A 168 12.84 -6.85 2.00
CA ASP A 168 12.45 -6.66 0.60
C ASP A 168 11.21 -7.47 0.18
N GLY A 169 10.26 -7.67 1.09
CA GLY A 169 8.96 -8.25 0.78
C GLY A 169 8.12 -7.39 -0.16
N ILE A 170 7.05 -8.00 -0.71
CA ILE A 170 6.19 -7.38 -1.72
C ILE A 170 5.55 -6.06 -1.26
N SER A 171 5.14 -5.96 0.01
CA SER A 171 4.60 -4.72 0.58
C SER A 171 5.66 -3.63 0.66
N ARG A 172 6.92 -3.98 0.94
CA ARG A 172 8.04 -3.05 0.96
C ARG A 172 8.35 -2.50 -0.43
N GLN A 173 8.24 -3.35 -1.48
CA GLN A 173 8.41 -2.90 -2.87
C GLN A 173 7.27 -1.97 -3.30
N LEU A 174 6.03 -2.26 -2.89
CA LEU A 174 4.90 -1.36 -3.12
C LEU A 174 5.12 0.01 -2.45
N ALA A 175 5.63 0.02 -1.21
CA ALA A 175 5.96 1.27 -0.52
C ALA A 175 7.06 2.08 -1.22
N ARG A 176 8.12 1.41 -1.74
CA ARG A 176 9.15 2.05 -2.56
C ARG A 176 8.57 2.61 -3.86
N TYR A 177 7.63 1.89 -4.47
CA TYR A 177 6.95 2.38 -5.66
C TYR A 177 6.18 3.67 -5.38
N VAL A 178 5.39 3.74 -4.29
CA VAL A 178 4.72 4.97 -3.86
C VAL A 178 5.71 6.10 -3.65
N HIS A 179 6.82 5.82 -2.96
CA HIS A 179 7.89 6.79 -2.73
C HIS A 179 8.44 7.34 -4.05
N GLN A 180 8.78 6.45 -5.00
CA GLN A 180 9.32 6.82 -6.32
C GLN A 180 8.32 7.65 -7.12
N GLN A 181 7.06 7.23 -7.20
CA GLN A 181 6.00 7.96 -7.90
C GLN A 181 5.79 9.35 -7.29
N THR A 182 5.78 9.43 -5.96
CA THR A 182 5.65 10.72 -5.26
C THR A 182 6.82 11.65 -5.61
N LYS A 183 8.05 11.18 -5.52
CA LYS A 183 9.23 12.00 -5.85
C LYS A 183 9.28 12.44 -7.31
N THR A 184 8.71 11.64 -8.21
CA THR A 184 8.67 11.96 -9.64
C THR A 184 7.60 12.99 -9.97
N TYR A 185 6.38 12.84 -9.44
CA TYR A 185 5.22 13.62 -9.88
C TYR A 185 4.75 14.68 -8.87
N MET A 186 5.15 14.56 -7.61
CA MET A 186 4.85 15.49 -6.52
C MET A 186 6.10 15.75 -5.67
N PRO A 187 7.17 16.32 -6.26
CA PRO A 187 8.48 16.45 -5.60
C PRO A 187 8.44 17.32 -4.33
N GLU A 188 7.41 18.14 -4.17
CA GLU A 188 7.18 18.93 -2.96
C GLU A 188 6.72 18.11 -1.76
N MET A 189 6.24 16.88 -2.00
CA MET A 189 5.84 15.96 -0.93
C MET A 189 7.02 15.15 -0.42
N ASN A 190 6.98 14.82 0.87
CA ASN A 190 8.03 14.08 1.55
C ASN A 190 7.52 12.73 2.09
N PRO A 191 7.56 11.65 1.28
CA PRO A 191 7.17 10.31 1.71
C PRO A 191 8.17 9.74 2.71
N MET A 192 7.70 9.40 3.91
CA MET A 192 8.49 8.77 4.96
C MET A 192 8.26 7.26 4.94
N MET A 193 9.28 6.49 4.56
CA MET A 193 9.25 5.03 4.61
C MET A 193 9.35 4.55 6.06
N VAL A 194 8.27 4.00 6.61
CA VAL A 194 8.24 3.42 7.96
C VAL A 194 8.33 1.90 7.85
N TYR A 195 9.46 1.34 8.24
CA TYR A 195 9.77 -0.10 8.14
C TYR A 195 9.14 -0.90 9.27
N ARG A 196 7.83 -0.81 9.35
CA ARG A 196 6.96 -1.48 10.31
C ARG A 196 5.61 -1.74 9.66
N LEU A 197 4.95 -2.84 10.03
CA LEU A 197 3.61 -3.19 9.52
C LEU A 197 2.61 -2.03 9.69
N ASP A 198 2.57 -1.43 10.90
CA ASP A 198 1.73 -0.27 11.24
C ASP A 198 2.36 0.47 12.43
N ARG A 199 1.64 1.45 12.99
CA ARG A 199 1.97 2.11 14.26
C ARG A 199 2.20 1.06 15.37
N PHE A 200 2.97 1.42 16.37
CA PHE A 200 3.33 0.50 17.46
C PHE A 200 2.08 -0.04 18.18
N GLY A 201 1.88 -1.37 18.10
CA GLY A 201 0.75 -2.05 18.73
C GLY A 201 -0.63 -1.77 18.12
N ARG A 202 -0.68 -1.18 16.90
CA ARG A 202 -1.90 -0.83 16.19
C ARG A 202 -1.97 -1.51 14.83
N GLY A 203 -3.07 -1.30 14.10
CA GLY A 203 -3.28 -1.87 12.77
C GLY A 203 -4.11 -0.95 11.89
N GLY A 204 -4.45 -1.44 10.71
CA GLY A 204 -5.33 -0.85 9.72
C GLY A 204 -5.75 -1.90 8.70
N HIS A 205 -6.67 -1.59 7.82
CA HIS A 205 -7.27 -2.56 6.90
C HIS A 205 -6.30 -3.16 5.85
N HIS A 206 -5.07 -2.65 5.69
CA HIS A 206 -4.03 -3.31 4.88
C HIS A 206 -3.57 -4.64 5.50
N ARG A 207 -3.56 -4.72 6.85
CA ARG A 207 -3.06 -5.88 7.59
C ARG A 207 -3.77 -7.20 7.21
N PRO A 208 -5.10 -7.32 7.18
CA PRO A 208 -5.76 -8.55 6.76
C PRO A 208 -5.39 -9.03 5.36
N PHE A 209 -5.03 -8.14 4.45
CA PHE A 209 -4.51 -8.51 3.13
C PHE A 209 -3.08 -9.04 3.24
N ASN A 210 -2.23 -8.44 4.08
CA ASN A 210 -0.90 -8.95 4.36
C ASN A 210 -0.97 -10.35 5.00
N ASP A 211 -1.90 -10.58 5.93
CA ASP A 211 -2.09 -11.86 6.63
C ASP A 211 -2.39 -13.03 5.66
N VAL A 212 -2.97 -12.76 4.49
CA VAL A 212 -3.20 -13.75 3.43
C VAL A 212 -2.20 -13.69 2.28
N GLY A 213 -1.14 -12.89 2.42
CA GLY A 213 -0.01 -12.83 1.48
C GLY A 213 -0.15 -11.81 0.34
N PHE A 214 -1.14 -10.92 0.37
CA PHE A 214 -1.24 -9.84 -0.59
C PHE A 214 -0.37 -8.64 -0.19
N PRO A 215 0.21 -7.89 -1.15
CA PRO A 215 0.93 -6.66 -0.85
C PRO A 215 -0.02 -5.58 -0.34
N GLY A 216 0.21 -5.08 0.86
CA GLY A 216 -0.60 -4.02 1.47
C GLY A 216 0.27 -3.04 2.23
N ILE A 217 -0.07 -1.76 2.14
CA ILE A 217 0.58 -0.66 2.85
C ILE A 217 -0.46 0.28 3.42
N ARG A 218 -0.08 1.01 4.46
CA ARG A 218 -0.86 2.13 4.98
C ARG A 218 -0.20 3.45 4.58
N ILE A 219 -1.00 4.34 4.00
CA ILE A 219 -0.64 5.74 3.75
C ILE A 219 -1.34 6.57 4.81
N MET A 220 -0.58 7.41 5.50
CA MET A 220 -1.08 8.12 6.67
C MET A 220 -0.38 9.47 6.85
N GLU A 221 -1.07 10.44 7.43
CA GLU A 221 -0.50 11.70 7.89
C GLU A 221 0.68 11.51 8.84
N THR A 222 1.57 12.51 8.91
CA THR A 222 2.77 12.43 9.74
C THR A 222 2.48 12.65 11.22
N ASN A 223 1.67 13.66 11.54
CA ASN A 223 1.35 14.04 12.91
C ASN A 223 -0.09 13.61 13.24
N GLU A 224 -0.24 12.75 14.23
CA GLU A 224 -1.55 12.41 14.77
C GLU A 224 -1.95 13.43 15.84
N ASN A 225 -3.22 13.80 15.87
CA ASN A 225 -3.77 14.67 16.93
C ASN A 225 -4.64 13.88 17.88
N TYR A 226 -4.06 13.48 19.01
CA TYR A 226 -4.73 12.64 20.01
C TYR A 226 -5.83 13.35 20.80
N ASN A 227 -6.00 14.68 20.65
CA ASN A 227 -7.17 15.40 21.16
C ASN A 227 -8.38 15.24 20.23
N ARG A 228 -8.15 14.80 18.98
CA ARG A 228 -9.20 14.61 17.96
C ARG A 228 -9.52 13.13 17.78
N GLN A 229 -8.53 12.32 17.48
CA GLN A 229 -8.68 10.90 17.18
C GLN A 229 -9.27 10.13 18.37
N HIS A 230 -10.34 9.37 18.13
CA HIS A 230 -11.01 8.51 19.12
C HIS A 230 -11.47 9.24 20.39
N GLN A 231 -11.88 10.48 20.25
CA GLN A 231 -12.33 11.32 21.36
C GLN A 231 -13.81 11.67 21.22
N ASP A 232 -14.52 11.67 22.35
CA ASP A 232 -15.85 12.24 22.44
C ASP A 232 -15.78 13.76 22.22
N ILE A 233 -16.79 14.32 21.57
CA ILE A 233 -16.86 15.77 21.30
C ILE A 233 -17.08 16.49 22.61
N ARG A 234 -16.11 17.29 23.05
CA ARG A 234 -16.19 18.08 24.29
C ARG A 234 -15.16 19.21 24.28
N VAL A 235 -15.38 20.14 25.22
CA VAL A 235 -14.35 21.12 25.58
C VAL A 235 -14.00 20.87 27.05
N GLU A 236 -12.72 20.65 27.34
CA GLU A 236 -12.22 20.37 28.65
C GLU A 236 -10.94 21.19 28.90
N ASN A 237 -10.91 21.99 29.98
CA ASN A 237 -9.79 22.88 30.30
C ASN A 237 -9.33 23.78 29.12
N GLY A 238 -10.29 24.25 28.31
CA GLY A 238 -10.03 25.09 27.12
C GLY A 238 -9.53 24.34 25.89
N VAL A 239 -9.33 23.01 25.96
CA VAL A 239 -8.96 22.16 24.84
C VAL A 239 -10.22 21.59 24.20
N LYS A 240 -10.29 21.66 22.87
CA LYS A 240 -11.35 21.03 22.05
C LYS A 240 -10.96 19.60 21.73
N TYR A 241 -11.85 18.67 22.03
CA TYR A 241 -11.74 17.25 21.72
C TYR A 241 -12.78 16.83 20.69
N GLY A 242 -12.51 15.75 19.97
CA GLY A 242 -13.40 15.14 19.00
C GLY A 242 -12.89 15.27 17.57
N ASP A 243 -13.20 14.27 16.76
CA ASP A 243 -12.80 14.22 15.35
C ASP A 243 -13.87 14.86 14.46
N VAL A 244 -13.83 16.19 14.41
CA VAL A 244 -14.78 17.04 13.70
C VAL A 244 -14.13 17.68 12.46
N ILE A 245 -14.98 18.16 11.55
CA ILE A 245 -14.56 18.66 10.22
C ILE A 245 -13.56 19.84 10.28
N GLU A 246 -13.61 20.64 11.35
CA GLU A 246 -12.71 21.76 11.57
C GLU A 246 -11.25 21.31 11.78
N GLY A 247 -11.03 20.05 12.12
CA GLY A 247 -9.70 19.45 12.25
C GLY A 247 -9.09 19.02 10.93
N VAL A 248 -9.85 18.99 9.83
CA VAL A 248 -9.41 18.47 8.54
C VAL A 248 -8.81 19.57 7.67
N ASN A 249 -7.61 19.34 7.17
CA ASN A 249 -6.98 20.15 6.13
C ASN A 249 -7.26 19.54 4.74
N PHE A 250 -8.21 20.10 4.02
CA PHE A 250 -8.63 19.59 2.72
C PHE A 250 -7.55 19.64 1.65
N GLU A 251 -6.65 20.65 1.69
CA GLU A 251 -5.55 20.75 0.73
C GLU A 251 -4.51 19.64 0.95
N TYR A 252 -4.27 19.25 2.19
CA TYR A 252 -3.40 18.13 2.50
C TYR A 252 -4.06 16.79 2.12
N CYS A 253 -5.34 16.60 2.45
CA CYS A 253 -6.12 15.44 2.05
C CYS A 253 -6.12 15.27 0.51
N LYS A 254 -6.31 16.36 -0.23
CA LYS A 254 -6.21 16.39 -1.70
C LYS A 254 -4.83 15.92 -2.20
N LYS A 255 -3.74 16.36 -1.56
CA LYS A 255 -2.38 15.95 -1.94
C LYS A 255 -2.18 14.44 -1.72
N LEU A 256 -2.59 13.89 -0.57
CA LEU A 256 -2.46 12.45 -0.33
C LEU A 256 -3.39 11.62 -1.23
N THR A 257 -4.57 12.13 -1.55
CA THR A 257 -5.43 11.55 -2.59
C THR A 257 -4.73 11.50 -3.94
N ALA A 258 -4.03 12.58 -4.34
CA ALA A 258 -3.27 12.62 -5.59
C ALA A 258 -2.09 11.62 -5.58
N VAL A 259 -1.37 11.47 -4.46
CA VAL A 259 -0.32 10.43 -4.30
C VAL A 259 -0.90 9.03 -4.59
N ASN A 260 -2.08 8.73 -4.01
CA ASN A 260 -2.76 7.45 -4.26
C ASN A 260 -3.17 7.30 -5.73
N ALA A 261 -3.80 8.32 -6.31
CA ALA A 261 -4.26 8.28 -7.70
C ALA A 261 -3.11 8.10 -8.70
N ILE A 262 -1.99 8.79 -8.51
CA ILE A 262 -0.78 8.65 -9.32
C ILE A 262 -0.23 7.23 -9.20
N THR A 263 -0.13 6.70 -7.99
CA THR A 263 0.36 5.34 -7.73
C THR A 263 -0.53 4.29 -8.41
N MET A 264 -1.85 4.40 -8.22
CA MET A 264 -2.81 3.47 -8.85
C MET A 264 -2.76 3.54 -10.37
N ALA A 265 -2.73 4.74 -10.93
CA ALA A 265 -2.64 4.93 -12.38
C ALA A 265 -1.33 4.33 -12.94
N GLY A 266 -0.20 4.59 -12.27
CA GLY A 266 1.10 4.04 -12.64
C GLY A 266 1.08 2.52 -12.69
N ILE A 267 0.61 1.85 -11.63
CA ILE A 267 0.51 0.38 -11.58
C ILE A 267 -0.52 -0.13 -12.60
N ALA A 268 -1.68 0.53 -12.73
CA ALA A 268 -2.76 0.07 -13.60
C ALA A 268 -2.45 0.22 -15.09
N TRP A 269 -1.60 1.14 -15.50
CA TRP A 269 -1.09 1.26 -16.87
C TRP A 269 0.15 0.41 -17.14
N ALA A 270 0.95 0.07 -16.13
CA ALA A 270 2.19 -0.66 -16.29
C ALA A 270 1.99 -2.02 -16.98
N PRO A 271 3.02 -2.57 -17.63
CA PRO A 271 3.04 -3.97 -17.99
C PRO A 271 3.06 -4.85 -16.73
N PRO A 272 2.70 -6.14 -16.81
CA PRO A 272 2.93 -7.07 -15.71
C PRO A 272 4.40 -7.04 -15.26
N ALA A 273 4.62 -7.16 -13.96
CA ALA A 273 5.97 -7.25 -13.41
C ALA A 273 6.67 -8.53 -13.91
N PRO A 274 8.01 -8.53 -14.07
CA PRO A 274 8.75 -9.71 -14.50
C PRO A 274 8.61 -10.84 -13.49
N THR A 275 8.60 -12.09 -13.99
CA THR A 275 8.53 -13.31 -13.18
C THR A 275 9.84 -14.06 -13.21
N ASN A 276 10.03 -15.00 -12.26
CA ASN A 276 11.21 -15.84 -12.14
C ASN A 276 12.54 -15.05 -12.08
N VAL A 277 12.49 -13.87 -11.47
CA VAL A 277 13.71 -13.04 -11.32
C VAL A 277 14.73 -13.80 -10.50
N SER A 278 15.91 -13.98 -11.06
CA SER A 278 17.01 -14.75 -10.49
C SER A 278 18.29 -13.93 -10.48
N ILE A 279 19.18 -14.21 -9.52
CA ILE A 279 20.43 -13.48 -9.33
C ILE A 279 21.60 -14.46 -9.15
N GLY A 280 22.76 -14.10 -9.67
CA GLY A 280 24.03 -14.82 -9.51
C GLY A 280 25.21 -13.86 -9.55
N GLY A 281 26.38 -14.34 -9.11
CA GLY A 281 27.59 -13.53 -9.06
C GLY A 281 28.39 -13.75 -7.77
N ALA A 282 28.04 -14.77 -6.97
CA ALA A 282 28.84 -15.12 -5.81
C ALA A 282 30.29 -15.41 -6.21
N VAL A 283 31.24 -14.78 -5.50
CA VAL A 283 32.69 -14.89 -5.76
C VAL A 283 33.07 -14.42 -7.18
N GLN A 284 32.29 -13.48 -7.72
CA GLN A 284 32.54 -12.85 -9.04
C GLN A 284 32.58 -11.32 -8.90
N PRO A 285 33.30 -10.61 -9.79
CA PRO A 285 33.36 -9.15 -9.73
C PRO A 285 32.10 -8.47 -10.28
N SER A 286 31.14 -9.24 -10.81
CA SER A 286 29.96 -8.75 -11.52
C SER A 286 28.72 -9.52 -11.09
N THR A 287 27.55 -8.85 -11.14
CA THR A 287 26.25 -9.44 -10.79
C THR A 287 25.44 -9.74 -12.04
N LYS A 288 24.96 -10.97 -12.17
CA LYS A 288 24.06 -11.40 -13.24
C LYS A 288 22.62 -11.50 -12.73
N LEU A 289 21.68 -10.94 -13.49
CA LEU A 289 20.25 -11.11 -13.28
C LEU A 289 19.63 -11.79 -14.50
N SER A 290 18.57 -12.58 -14.27
CA SER A 290 17.74 -13.14 -15.33
C SER A 290 16.27 -13.18 -14.91
N TRP A 291 15.37 -13.14 -15.89
CA TRP A 291 13.92 -13.12 -15.67
C TRP A 291 13.18 -13.63 -16.91
N ASP A 292 11.89 -13.98 -16.74
CA ASP A 292 11.04 -14.31 -17.88
C ASP A 292 10.66 -13.04 -18.63
N THR A 293 10.79 -13.07 -19.95
CA THR A 293 10.43 -11.95 -20.81
C THR A 293 8.93 -11.97 -21.16
N LEU A 294 8.35 -10.79 -21.24
CA LEU A 294 7.03 -10.57 -21.81
C LEU A 294 7.11 -10.47 -23.35
N PRO A 295 6.00 -10.72 -24.07
CA PRO A 295 5.92 -10.47 -25.50
C PRO A 295 6.32 -9.03 -25.86
N ALA A 296 7.07 -8.86 -26.97
CA ALA A 296 7.63 -7.57 -27.39
C ALA A 296 6.58 -6.50 -27.73
N ASP A 297 5.34 -6.88 -27.98
CA ASP A 297 4.21 -5.94 -28.14
C ASP A 297 3.71 -5.37 -26.81
N LYS A 298 3.98 -6.05 -25.69
CA LYS A 298 3.54 -5.69 -24.34
C LYS A 298 4.55 -4.87 -23.55
N VAL A 299 5.83 -4.93 -23.91
CA VAL A 299 6.93 -4.32 -23.18
C VAL A 299 7.92 -3.67 -24.15
N ALA A 300 8.48 -2.52 -23.77
CA ALA A 300 9.62 -1.92 -24.48
C ALA A 300 10.95 -2.54 -24.01
N GLY A 301 11.02 -2.92 -22.75
CA GLY A 301 12.19 -3.52 -22.15
C GLY A 301 12.10 -3.61 -20.65
N TYR A 302 13.25 -3.84 -20.04
CA TYR A 302 13.40 -4.01 -18.61
C TYR A 302 14.39 -3.01 -18.04
N LYS A 303 14.23 -2.74 -16.74
CA LYS A 303 15.11 -1.86 -16.00
C LYS A 303 15.59 -2.59 -14.75
N ILE A 304 16.89 -2.65 -14.59
CA ILE A 304 17.53 -3.21 -13.41
C ILE A 304 17.75 -2.09 -12.41
N TYR A 305 17.46 -2.38 -11.15
CA TYR A 305 17.71 -1.50 -10.03
C TYR A 305 18.68 -2.13 -9.06
N TRP A 306 19.51 -1.30 -8.44
CA TRP A 306 20.29 -1.72 -7.29
C TRP A 306 20.43 -0.58 -6.28
N ARG A 307 20.65 -0.95 -5.04
CA ARG A 307 20.80 -0.04 -3.93
C ARG A 307 21.79 -0.59 -2.90
N ASP A 308 22.44 0.29 -2.18
CA ASP A 308 23.24 -0.10 -1.02
C ASP A 308 22.37 -0.88 -0.02
N THR A 309 22.95 -1.85 0.68
CA THR A 309 22.17 -2.70 1.61
C THR A 309 21.56 -1.91 2.77
N THR A 310 22.04 -0.69 3.03
CA THR A 310 21.53 0.24 4.05
C THR A 310 20.57 1.31 3.49
N SER A 311 20.45 1.44 2.16
CA SER A 311 19.57 2.43 1.54
C SER A 311 18.10 2.01 1.63
N PRO A 312 17.20 2.93 2.00
CA PRO A 312 15.76 2.64 2.06
C PRO A 312 15.10 2.58 0.68
N THR A 313 15.69 3.24 -0.31
CA THR A 313 15.17 3.39 -1.68
C THR A 313 16.19 2.91 -2.71
N TRP A 314 15.76 2.78 -3.96
CA TRP A 314 16.66 2.40 -5.05
C TRP A 314 17.60 3.56 -5.41
N ASP A 315 18.93 3.33 -5.34
CA ASP A 315 19.95 4.35 -5.57
C ASP A 315 20.33 4.47 -7.03
N TYR A 316 20.33 3.33 -7.73
CA TYR A 316 20.80 3.22 -9.11
C TYR A 316 19.83 2.45 -9.98
N SER A 317 19.85 2.73 -11.27
CA SER A 317 19.07 1.97 -12.25
C SER A 317 19.71 1.96 -13.62
N ARG A 318 19.40 0.92 -14.42
CA ARG A 318 19.84 0.78 -15.79
C ARG A 318 18.76 0.16 -16.66
N TYR A 319 18.37 0.86 -17.72
CA TYR A 319 17.52 0.29 -18.76
C TYR A 319 18.36 -0.64 -19.64
N VAL A 320 17.87 -1.85 -19.88
CA VAL A 320 18.63 -2.91 -20.57
C VAL A 320 17.96 -3.40 -21.86
N GLY A 321 16.90 -2.71 -22.32
CA GLY A 321 16.12 -3.16 -23.49
C GLY A 321 15.30 -4.42 -23.20
N ASN A 322 14.79 -5.06 -24.25
CA ASN A 322 13.97 -6.27 -24.14
C ASN A 322 14.85 -7.54 -24.06
N LEU A 323 15.60 -7.68 -22.98
CA LEU A 323 16.45 -8.82 -22.68
C LEU A 323 15.88 -9.64 -21.53
N GLY A 324 16.12 -10.95 -21.52
CA GLY A 324 15.76 -11.86 -20.40
C GLY A 324 16.87 -12.06 -19.38
N ALA A 325 18.04 -11.49 -19.61
CA ALA A 325 19.17 -11.52 -18.69
C ALA A 325 20.14 -10.39 -18.96
N PHE A 326 20.86 -9.98 -17.93
CA PHE A 326 21.90 -8.95 -18.04
C PHE A 326 22.95 -9.11 -16.95
N THR A 327 24.22 -8.82 -17.30
CA THR A 327 25.32 -8.78 -16.33
C THR A 327 25.72 -7.32 -16.08
N LEU A 328 25.68 -6.93 -14.81
CA LEU A 328 26.19 -5.65 -14.33
C LEU A 328 27.69 -5.79 -14.05
N GLU A 329 28.51 -5.45 -15.03
CA GLU A 329 29.97 -5.54 -14.91
C GLU A 329 30.51 -4.62 -13.83
N GLY A 330 31.38 -5.13 -12.96
CA GLY A 330 32.00 -4.39 -11.86
C GLY A 330 31.09 -4.06 -10.67
N ILE A 331 29.86 -4.55 -10.69
CA ILE A 331 28.92 -4.38 -9.55
C ILE A 331 28.88 -5.68 -8.77
N VAL A 332 29.52 -5.67 -7.62
CA VAL A 332 29.67 -6.85 -6.74
C VAL A 332 28.38 -7.14 -5.98
N ILE A 333 27.91 -8.37 -6.04
CA ILE A 333 26.62 -8.80 -5.46
C ILE A 333 26.53 -8.56 -3.97
N ASP A 334 27.64 -8.67 -3.22
CA ASP A 334 27.65 -8.59 -1.76
C ASP A 334 27.33 -7.19 -1.21
N ASN A 335 27.52 -6.13 -2.03
CA ASN A 335 27.39 -4.76 -1.60
C ASN A 335 25.99 -4.18 -1.79
N TYR A 336 25.14 -4.85 -2.60
CA TYR A 336 23.87 -4.26 -3.06
C TYR A 336 22.71 -5.24 -2.98
N PHE A 337 21.51 -4.68 -2.87
CA PHE A 337 20.27 -5.37 -3.22
C PHE A 337 19.84 -5.01 -4.63
N PHE A 338 19.21 -5.96 -5.32
CA PHE A 338 18.84 -5.83 -6.74
C PHE A 338 17.35 -6.06 -6.95
N GLY A 339 16.83 -5.47 -8.04
CA GLY A 339 15.48 -5.69 -8.50
C GLY A 339 15.33 -5.45 -9.99
N VAL A 340 14.25 -5.93 -10.56
CA VAL A 340 13.94 -5.78 -11.99
C VAL A 340 12.50 -5.31 -12.16
N SER A 341 12.27 -4.35 -13.04
CA SER A 341 10.95 -3.92 -13.49
C SER A 341 10.79 -4.10 -15.00
N ALA A 342 9.55 -4.17 -15.46
CA ALA A 342 9.19 -4.11 -16.87
C ALA A 342 8.72 -2.69 -17.22
N VAL A 343 9.09 -2.20 -18.41
CA VAL A 343 8.75 -0.87 -18.89
C VAL A 343 8.04 -0.99 -20.25
N ASP A 344 6.90 -0.34 -20.42
CA ASP A 344 6.21 -0.31 -21.70
C ASP A 344 6.70 0.81 -22.64
N LYS A 345 6.14 0.86 -23.85
CA LYS A 345 6.52 1.86 -24.87
C LYS A 345 6.13 3.30 -24.51
N SER A 346 5.24 3.47 -23.54
CA SER A 346 4.81 4.78 -23.03
C SER A 346 5.59 5.22 -21.81
N GLY A 347 6.52 4.37 -21.33
CA GLY A 347 7.34 4.64 -20.14
C GLY A 347 6.66 4.23 -18.82
N ASN A 348 5.49 3.58 -18.87
CA ASN A 348 4.88 3.03 -17.66
C ASN A 348 5.71 1.86 -17.14
N GLU A 349 5.98 1.86 -15.86
CA GLU A 349 6.89 0.91 -15.21
C GLU A 349 6.17 0.09 -14.13
N SER A 350 6.40 -1.21 -14.12
CA SER A 350 5.85 -2.10 -13.10
C SER A 350 6.51 -1.89 -11.74
N VAL A 351 5.87 -2.40 -10.68
CA VAL A 351 6.54 -2.55 -9.39
C VAL A 351 7.81 -3.39 -9.58
N ILE A 352 8.88 -3.00 -8.89
CA ILE A 352 10.17 -3.68 -8.96
C ILE A 352 10.08 -5.00 -8.20
N VAL A 353 10.54 -6.09 -8.83
CA VAL A 353 10.57 -7.44 -8.26
C VAL A 353 11.97 -7.74 -7.74
N PHE A 354 12.04 -8.15 -6.48
CA PHE A 354 13.27 -8.64 -5.87
C PHE A 354 13.57 -10.08 -6.34
N PRO A 355 14.85 -10.44 -6.60
CA PRO A 355 15.19 -11.79 -7.04
C PRO A 355 14.83 -12.85 -6.00
N GLU A 356 14.21 -13.92 -6.46
CA GLU A 356 13.74 -15.01 -5.62
C GLU A 356 14.55 -16.28 -5.74
N LYS A 357 15.36 -16.40 -6.79
CA LYS A 357 16.12 -17.59 -7.14
C LYS A 357 17.58 -17.26 -7.36
N LEU A 358 18.44 -18.25 -7.14
CA LEU A 358 19.85 -18.16 -7.53
C LEU A 358 20.07 -18.73 -8.93
N ILE A 359 20.88 -18.03 -9.70
CA ILE A 359 21.55 -18.59 -10.88
C ILE A 359 22.71 -19.43 -10.36
N ARG A 360 22.67 -20.73 -10.65
CA ARG A 360 23.73 -21.67 -10.30
C ARG A 360 24.81 -21.71 -11.38
#